data_e70ac90be9837e67d461c1c1e52388a5
#
_entry.id   e70ac90be9837e67d461c1c1e52388a5
#
_cell.length_a   1.000
_cell.length_b   1.000
_cell.length_c   1.000
_cell.angle_alpha   90.00
_cell.angle_beta   90.00
_cell.angle_gamma   90.00
#
_symmetry.space_group_name_H-M   'P 1'
#
loop_
_entity.id
_entity.type
_entity.pdbx_description
1 polymer ?
#
loop_
_entity_poly.entity_id
_entity_poly.type
_entity_poly.pdbx_seq_one_letter_code
_entity_poly.pdbx_strand_id
1 'polypeptide(L)'
;MANETKKRRAGYYWLNEKPYVSVTNVLKVIDKAALRYWFGQQVFLAVAKDPGLNMREALAAPYRTTKKAATRGSFIHNLIENYKPNPNIDINNVPEEYKGYVDAFVKWHKDFNPKFLECEKSVFNHEHKYAGTLDVKALIGGRKVLIDFKTSKDGAVYDEAHLQLSAYCEAEGTKKAFIVGLGENGNYQHVEAQLNFDVFLAAKKIWEFKNRKQLETLGY
;
A
#
# COMPACT_ATOMS: atom_id res chain seq x y z
N MET A 1 -14.98 -16.57 -24.58
CA MET A 1 -14.42 -15.37 -23.92
C MET A 1 -12.91 -15.58 -23.83
N ALA A 2 -12.12 -14.71 -24.47
CA ALA A 2 -10.65 -14.82 -24.40
C ALA A 2 -10.20 -14.64 -22.95
N ASN A 3 -9.36 -15.54 -22.45
CA ASN A 3 -8.77 -15.45 -21.12
C ASN A 3 -7.95 -14.15 -21.04
N GLU A 4 -8.43 -13.15 -20.29
CA GLU A 4 -7.65 -11.93 -19.99
C GLU A 4 -6.38 -12.31 -19.22
N THR A 5 -5.22 -12.16 -19.86
CA THR A 5 -3.94 -12.39 -19.20
C THR A 5 -3.55 -11.14 -18.43
N LYS A 6 -3.59 -11.22 -17.10
CA LYS A 6 -3.12 -10.16 -16.18
C LYS A 6 -1.74 -10.51 -15.66
N LYS A 7 -0.76 -9.63 -15.86
CA LYS A 7 0.62 -9.81 -15.37
C LYS A 7 1.10 -8.53 -14.71
N ARG A 8 1.87 -8.65 -13.62
CA ARG A 8 2.56 -7.52 -12.98
C ARG A 8 4.07 -7.68 -13.18
N ARG A 9 4.72 -6.68 -13.76
CA ARG A 9 6.18 -6.69 -14.00
C ARG A 9 6.74 -5.27 -13.91
N ALA A 10 7.82 -5.11 -13.16
CA ALA A 10 8.63 -3.88 -13.11
C ALA A 10 7.85 -2.57 -12.91
N GLY A 11 6.82 -2.59 -12.03
CA GLY A 11 6.01 -1.40 -11.75
C GLY A 11 4.86 -1.15 -12.73
N TYR A 12 4.58 -2.11 -13.61
CA TYR A 12 3.45 -2.09 -14.55
C TYR A 12 2.54 -3.30 -14.33
N TYR A 13 1.26 -3.09 -14.62
CA TYR A 13 0.27 -4.14 -14.86
C TYR A 13 0.10 -4.29 -16.37
N TRP A 14 -0.10 -5.51 -16.81
CA TRP A 14 -0.33 -5.82 -18.21
C TRP A 14 -1.69 -6.45 -18.37
N LEU A 15 -2.50 -5.90 -19.27
CA LEU A 15 -3.81 -6.42 -19.62
C LEU A 15 -3.86 -6.55 -21.16
N ASN A 16 -4.00 -7.77 -21.66
CA ASN A 16 -4.00 -8.06 -23.11
C ASN A 16 -2.83 -7.38 -23.81
N GLU A 17 -1.61 -7.56 -23.28
CA GLU A 17 -0.35 -7.00 -23.79
C GLU A 17 -0.21 -5.47 -23.73
N LYS A 18 -1.20 -4.77 -23.20
CA LYS A 18 -1.14 -3.32 -22.98
C LYS A 18 -0.60 -3.00 -21.59
N PRO A 19 0.40 -2.10 -21.46
CA PRO A 19 0.93 -1.69 -20.16
C PRO A 19 0.05 -0.65 -19.49
N TYR A 20 -0.10 -0.78 -18.17
CA TYR A 20 -0.71 0.19 -17.26
C TYR A 20 0.27 0.48 -16.15
N VAL A 21 0.62 1.74 -15.93
CA VAL A 21 1.52 2.07 -14.81
C VAL A 21 0.84 1.76 -13.47
N SER A 22 1.60 1.20 -12.52
CA SER A 22 1.01 1.00 -11.19
C SER A 22 0.84 2.33 -10.44
N VAL A 23 -0.29 2.48 -9.74
CA VAL A 23 -0.56 3.64 -8.86
C VAL A 23 0.61 3.89 -7.91
N THR A 24 1.11 2.86 -7.24
CA THR A 24 2.24 2.98 -6.32
C THR A 24 3.55 3.40 -7.00
N ASN A 25 3.73 3.12 -8.30
CA ASN A 25 4.89 3.59 -9.05
C ASN A 25 4.76 5.06 -9.44
N VAL A 26 3.56 5.51 -9.80
CA VAL A 26 3.24 6.92 -10.01
C VAL A 26 3.56 7.74 -8.76
N LEU A 27 3.10 7.31 -7.59
CA LEU A 27 3.26 8.04 -6.34
C LEU A 27 4.73 8.16 -5.85
N LYS A 28 5.67 7.45 -6.47
CA LYS A 28 7.12 7.63 -6.19
C LYS A 28 7.67 9.01 -6.57
N VAL A 29 6.95 9.80 -7.36
CA VAL A 29 7.39 11.17 -7.71
C VAL A 29 7.12 12.16 -6.58
N ILE A 30 6.26 11.81 -5.62
CA ILE A 30 5.96 12.63 -4.47
C ILE A 30 7.13 12.56 -3.50
N ASP A 31 7.64 13.73 -3.16
CA ASP A 31 8.73 13.82 -2.21
C ASP A 31 8.29 13.46 -0.79
N LYS A 32 9.16 12.76 -0.09
CA LYS A 32 8.97 12.29 1.29
C LYS A 32 10.07 12.82 2.17
N ALA A 33 10.02 14.10 2.50
CA ALA A 33 11.04 14.76 3.30
C ALA A 33 11.31 14.04 4.63
N ALA A 34 10.25 13.60 5.33
CA ALA A 34 10.36 12.82 6.55
C ALA A 34 11.11 11.48 6.34
N LEU A 35 10.88 10.81 5.21
CA LEU A 35 11.56 9.57 4.87
C LEU A 35 13.07 9.80 4.61
N ARG A 36 13.44 10.90 3.94
CA ARG A 36 14.86 11.26 3.73
C ARG A 36 15.56 11.49 5.05
N TYR A 37 14.95 12.24 5.96
CA TYR A 37 15.48 12.46 7.30
C TYR A 37 15.64 11.14 8.06
N TRP A 38 14.63 10.29 8.03
CA TRP A 38 14.66 8.96 8.66
C TRP A 38 15.78 8.09 8.07
N PHE A 39 16.01 8.12 6.74
CA PHE A 39 17.14 7.41 6.11
C PHE A 39 18.47 7.86 6.70
N GLY A 40 18.68 9.18 6.81
CA GLY A 40 19.88 9.74 7.45
C GLY A 40 20.05 9.26 8.90
N GLN A 41 18.97 9.27 9.68
CA GLN A 41 18.99 8.74 11.05
C GLN A 41 19.38 7.26 11.10
N GLN A 42 18.82 6.41 10.22
CA GLN A 42 19.14 4.97 10.20
C GLN A 42 20.62 4.73 9.87
N VAL A 43 21.21 5.50 8.97
CA VAL A 43 22.63 5.45 8.65
C VAL A 43 23.46 5.86 9.87
N PHE A 44 23.13 7.00 10.50
CA PHE A 44 23.80 7.47 11.69
C PHE A 44 23.75 6.44 12.83
N LEU A 45 22.57 5.88 13.12
CA LEU A 45 22.40 4.88 14.17
C LEU A 45 23.19 3.59 13.89
N ALA A 46 23.30 3.17 12.63
CA ALA A 46 24.09 2.02 12.24
C ALA A 46 25.57 2.23 12.53
N VAL A 47 26.12 3.38 12.13
CA VAL A 47 27.54 3.76 12.40
C VAL A 47 27.80 3.95 13.89
N ALA A 48 26.87 4.57 14.63
CA ALA A 48 26.99 4.75 16.07
C ALA A 48 27.03 3.40 16.82
N LYS A 49 26.30 2.41 16.31
CA LYS A 49 26.27 1.04 16.86
C LYS A 49 27.52 0.23 16.53
N ASP A 50 28.05 0.43 15.33
CA ASP A 50 29.25 -0.26 14.83
C ASP A 50 30.10 0.71 14.01
N PRO A 51 31.08 1.38 14.66
CA PRO A 51 31.98 2.33 14.00
C PRO A 51 32.89 1.70 12.93
N GLY A 52 33.01 0.37 12.89
CA GLY A 52 33.79 -0.37 11.90
C GLY A 52 33.09 -0.56 10.56
N LEU A 53 31.81 -0.16 10.42
CA LEU A 53 31.07 -0.29 9.18
C LEU A 53 31.70 0.53 8.06
N ASN A 54 31.90 -0.10 6.90
CA ASN A 54 32.22 0.65 5.69
C ASN A 54 30.99 1.43 5.17
N MET A 55 31.23 2.41 4.27
CA MET A 55 30.17 3.27 3.72
C MET A 55 29.01 2.46 3.11
N ARG A 56 29.30 1.40 2.37
CA ARG A 56 28.28 0.57 1.70
C ARG A 56 27.38 -0.13 2.72
N GLU A 57 27.93 -0.64 3.78
CA GLU A 57 27.21 -1.32 4.86
C GLU A 57 26.33 -0.34 5.65
N ALA A 58 26.88 0.85 5.96
CA ALA A 58 26.15 1.91 6.63
C ALA A 58 24.95 2.39 5.78
N LEU A 59 25.16 2.67 4.49
CA LEU A 59 24.11 3.08 3.56
C LEU A 59 23.06 1.97 3.31
N ALA A 60 23.38 0.71 3.55
CA ALA A 60 22.43 -0.40 3.44
C ALA A 60 21.48 -0.53 4.66
N ALA A 61 21.77 0.12 5.79
CA ALA A 61 20.98 -0.01 7.02
C ALA A 61 19.50 0.38 6.85
N PRO A 62 19.14 1.53 6.24
CA PRO A 62 17.75 1.89 6.01
C PRO A 62 16.99 0.86 5.18
N TYR A 63 17.64 0.28 4.17
CA TYR A 63 17.02 -0.71 3.29
C TYR A 63 16.72 -2.04 4.00
N ARG A 64 17.55 -2.43 4.98
CA ARG A 64 17.25 -3.60 5.83
C ARG A 64 15.98 -3.37 6.66
N THR A 65 15.83 -2.17 7.21
CA THR A 65 14.65 -1.79 8.00
C THR A 65 13.39 -1.71 7.12
N THR A 66 13.47 -1.08 5.94
CA THR A 66 12.33 -1.02 5.00
C THR A 66 11.95 -2.40 4.48
N LYS A 67 12.90 -3.31 4.27
CA LYS A 67 12.60 -4.69 3.87
C LYS A 67 11.81 -5.43 4.95
N LYS A 68 12.19 -5.31 6.23
CA LYS A 68 11.43 -5.86 7.34
C LYS A 68 9.99 -5.30 7.38
N ALA A 69 9.84 -3.99 7.22
CA ALA A 69 8.52 -3.35 7.16
C ALA A 69 7.68 -3.87 5.99
N ALA A 70 8.27 -4.06 4.80
CA ALA A 70 7.58 -4.63 3.64
C ALA A 70 7.15 -6.09 3.87
N THR A 71 8.03 -6.92 4.46
CA THR A 71 7.70 -8.32 4.82
C THR A 71 6.54 -8.38 5.80
N ARG A 72 6.56 -7.54 6.84
CA ARG A 72 5.45 -7.40 7.79
C ARG A 72 4.15 -7.00 7.08
N GLY A 73 4.20 -5.95 6.25
CA GLY A 73 3.05 -5.49 5.49
C GLY A 73 2.44 -6.63 4.65
N SER A 74 3.26 -7.36 3.91
CA SER A 74 2.81 -8.49 3.10
C SER A 74 2.18 -9.61 3.93
N PHE A 75 2.73 -9.90 5.12
CA PHE A 75 2.15 -10.88 6.05
C PHE A 75 0.75 -10.46 6.50
N ILE A 76 0.60 -9.21 6.94
CA ILE A 76 -0.69 -8.69 7.43
C ILE A 76 -1.72 -8.63 6.30
N HIS A 77 -1.37 -8.16 5.08
CA HIS A 77 -2.27 -8.16 3.93
C HIS A 77 -2.74 -9.57 3.57
N ASN A 78 -1.82 -10.55 3.54
CA ASN A 78 -2.17 -11.95 3.30
C ASN A 78 -3.12 -12.51 4.38
N LEU A 79 -2.89 -12.16 5.65
CA LEU A 79 -3.79 -12.54 6.74
C LEU A 79 -5.17 -11.92 6.54
N ILE A 80 -5.27 -10.64 6.18
CA ILE A 80 -6.55 -9.94 5.94
C ILE A 80 -7.28 -10.53 4.73
N GLU A 81 -6.59 -10.82 3.63
CA GLU A 81 -7.16 -11.46 2.44
C GLU A 81 -7.82 -12.81 2.77
N ASN A 82 -7.14 -13.59 3.62
CA ASN A 82 -7.62 -14.92 4.03
C ASN A 82 -8.53 -14.88 5.28
N TYR A 83 -8.79 -13.68 5.82
CA TYR A 83 -9.65 -13.51 6.97
C TYR A 83 -11.09 -13.88 6.62
N LYS A 84 -11.48 -15.09 7.00
CA LYS A 84 -12.89 -15.47 7.05
C LYS A 84 -13.43 -14.99 8.40
N PRO A 85 -14.61 -14.40 8.46
CA PRO A 85 -15.20 -13.97 9.73
C PRO A 85 -15.53 -15.20 10.60
N ASN A 86 -14.47 -15.78 11.13
CA ASN A 86 -14.49 -16.80 12.15
C ASN A 86 -13.74 -16.22 13.34
N PRO A 87 -14.33 -16.17 14.56
CA PRO A 87 -13.69 -15.63 15.74
C PRO A 87 -12.37 -16.33 16.13
N ASN A 88 -12.03 -17.41 15.47
CA ASN A 88 -10.82 -18.20 15.67
C ASN A 88 -9.78 -17.95 14.55
N ILE A 89 -9.32 -16.68 14.36
CA ILE A 89 -7.98 -16.53 13.77
C ILE A 89 -7.04 -17.30 14.69
N ASP A 90 -6.31 -18.25 14.14
CA ASP A 90 -5.25 -18.92 14.90
C ASP A 90 -4.09 -17.93 15.12
N ILE A 91 -4.29 -17.07 16.13
CA ILE A 91 -3.29 -16.07 16.57
C ILE A 91 -2.01 -16.78 17.05
N ASN A 92 -2.07 -18.09 17.38
CA ASN A 92 -0.93 -18.83 17.86
C ASN A 92 0.16 -19.02 16.81
N ASN A 93 -0.18 -18.97 15.52
CA ASN A 93 0.76 -19.05 14.41
C ASN A 93 1.25 -17.68 13.89
N VAL A 94 0.86 -16.57 14.54
CA VAL A 94 1.36 -15.24 14.20
C VAL A 94 2.70 -15.02 14.89
N PRO A 95 3.77 -14.61 14.16
CA PRO A 95 5.03 -14.20 14.78
C PRO A 95 4.79 -13.15 15.86
N GLU A 96 5.48 -13.28 17.01
CA GLU A 96 5.29 -12.39 18.17
C GLU A 96 5.37 -10.91 17.78
N GLU A 97 6.34 -10.56 16.95
CA GLU A 97 6.55 -9.20 16.43
C GLU A 97 5.40 -8.65 15.57
N TYR A 98 4.45 -9.48 15.14
CA TYR A 98 3.30 -9.09 14.32
C TYR A 98 1.97 -9.12 15.08
N LYS A 99 1.93 -9.68 16.29
CA LYS A 99 0.70 -9.85 17.07
C LYS A 99 -0.04 -8.53 17.26
N GLY A 100 0.66 -7.44 17.64
CA GLY A 100 0.02 -6.15 17.84
C GLY A 100 -0.72 -5.64 16.59
N TYR A 101 -0.16 -5.84 15.40
CA TYR A 101 -0.83 -5.46 14.16
C TYR A 101 -2.09 -6.30 13.89
N VAL A 102 -2.05 -7.60 14.22
CA VAL A 102 -3.21 -8.49 14.10
C VAL A 102 -4.28 -8.10 15.12
N ASP A 103 -3.90 -7.80 16.35
CA ASP A 103 -4.83 -7.33 17.40
C ASP A 103 -5.51 -6.01 16.98
N ALA A 104 -4.73 -5.07 16.41
CA ALA A 104 -5.26 -3.83 15.85
C ALA A 104 -6.30 -4.09 14.75
N PHE A 105 -6.02 -5.03 13.84
CA PHE A 105 -6.96 -5.41 12.78
C PHE A 105 -8.23 -6.06 13.35
N VAL A 106 -8.10 -7.01 14.27
CA VAL A 106 -9.25 -7.70 14.90
C VAL A 106 -10.15 -6.70 15.64
N LYS A 107 -9.53 -5.77 16.40
CA LYS A 107 -10.25 -4.70 17.09
C LYS A 107 -11.00 -3.82 16.09
N TRP A 108 -10.32 -3.34 15.04
CA TRP A 108 -10.93 -2.54 13.99
C TRP A 108 -12.10 -3.29 13.31
N HIS A 109 -11.90 -4.57 12.97
CA HIS A 109 -12.93 -5.39 12.34
C HIS A 109 -14.17 -5.55 13.23
N LYS A 110 -13.96 -5.74 14.53
CA LYS A 110 -15.05 -5.82 15.51
C LYS A 110 -15.82 -4.48 15.63
N ASP A 111 -15.10 -3.35 15.65
CA ASP A 111 -15.70 -2.03 15.86
C ASP A 111 -16.50 -1.55 14.65
N PHE A 112 -16.07 -1.87 13.43
CA PHE A 112 -16.70 -1.42 12.17
C PHE A 112 -17.56 -2.49 11.49
N ASN A 113 -17.43 -3.75 11.86
CA ASN A 113 -18.16 -4.90 11.32
C ASN A 113 -18.26 -4.87 9.78
N PRO A 114 -17.14 -4.78 9.05
CA PRO A 114 -17.16 -4.69 7.60
C PRO A 114 -17.54 -6.04 6.98
N LYS A 115 -18.38 -6.01 5.95
CA LYS A 115 -18.60 -7.19 5.10
C LYS A 115 -17.67 -7.10 3.90
N PHE A 116 -16.61 -7.90 3.87
CA PHE A 116 -15.66 -7.96 2.75
C PHE A 116 -16.34 -8.55 1.52
N LEU A 117 -16.23 -7.85 0.39
CA LEU A 117 -16.78 -8.22 -0.91
C LEU A 117 -15.69 -8.77 -1.83
N GLU A 118 -14.57 -8.07 -1.91
CA GLU A 118 -13.41 -8.40 -2.75
C GLU A 118 -12.14 -8.01 -1.99
N CYS A 119 -11.11 -8.87 -2.04
CA CYS A 119 -9.79 -8.60 -1.47
C CYS A 119 -8.72 -8.74 -2.56
N GLU A 120 -7.61 -8.01 -2.43
CA GLU A 120 -6.44 -8.04 -3.35
C GLU A 120 -6.85 -7.98 -4.84
N LYS A 121 -7.88 -7.18 -5.14
CA LYS A 121 -8.43 -7.07 -6.48
C LYS A 121 -7.59 -6.12 -7.34
N SER A 122 -7.16 -6.60 -8.50
CA SER A 122 -6.56 -5.74 -9.51
C SER A 122 -7.61 -4.85 -10.18
N VAL A 123 -7.35 -3.55 -10.20
CA VAL A 123 -8.20 -2.53 -10.82
C VAL A 123 -7.45 -1.81 -11.94
N PHE A 124 -8.17 -1.42 -12.99
CA PHE A 124 -7.62 -0.80 -14.19
C PHE A 124 -8.44 0.45 -14.53
N ASN A 125 -7.76 1.56 -14.76
CA ASN A 125 -8.37 2.73 -15.40
C ASN A 125 -7.86 2.80 -16.84
N HIS A 126 -8.76 2.55 -17.79
CA HIS A 126 -8.43 2.47 -19.21
C HIS A 126 -8.20 3.85 -19.84
N GLU A 127 -8.90 4.85 -19.37
CA GLU A 127 -8.81 6.23 -19.86
C GLU A 127 -7.43 6.82 -19.53
N HIS A 128 -7.02 6.69 -18.27
CA HIS A 128 -5.76 7.26 -17.80
C HIS A 128 -4.60 6.25 -17.76
N LYS A 129 -4.79 5.02 -18.29
CA LYS A 129 -3.77 3.98 -18.43
C LYS A 129 -2.98 3.68 -17.13
N TYR A 130 -3.65 3.60 -15.99
CA TYR A 130 -3.03 3.14 -14.75
C TYR A 130 -3.78 1.94 -14.17
N ALA A 131 -3.12 1.22 -13.29
CA ALA A 131 -3.71 0.07 -12.60
C ALA A 131 -3.14 -0.06 -11.19
N GLY A 132 -3.79 -0.89 -10.38
CA GLY A 132 -3.31 -1.22 -9.05
C GLY A 132 -4.00 -2.46 -8.49
N THR A 133 -3.63 -2.80 -7.27
CA THR A 133 -4.34 -3.80 -6.48
C THR A 133 -4.89 -3.09 -5.26
N LEU A 134 -6.21 -3.10 -5.10
CA LEU A 134 -6.86 -2.61 -3.88
C LEU A 134 -6.84 -3.70 -2.81
N ASP A 135 -6.66 -3.32 -1.56
CA ASP A 135 -6.61 -4.30 -0.46
C ASP A 135 -7.98 -4.92 -0.22
N VAL A 136 -8.99 -4.09 0.07
CA VAL A 136 -10.35 -4.57 0.35
C VAL A 136 -11.41 -3.63 -0.21
N LYS A 137 -12.43 -4.21 -0.83
CA LYS A 137 -13.73 -3.60 -1.11
C LYS A 137 -14.77 -4.21 -0.17
N ALA A 138 -15.46 -3.38 0.60
CA ALA A 138 -16.35 -3.83 1.64
C ALA A 138 -17.68 -3.05 1.69
N LEU A 139 -18.62 -3.58 2.49
CA LEU A 139 -19.77 -2.83 2.98
C LEU A 139 -19.52 -2.46 4.45
N ILE A 140 -19.63 -1.18 4.78
CA ILE A 140 -19.67 -0.67 6.15
C ILE A 140 -20.96 0.14 6.28
N GLY A 141 -21.82 -0.22 7.24
CA GLY A 141 -23.12 0.42 7.40
C GLY A 141 -23.98 0.37 6.11
N GLY A 142 -23.88 -0.71 5.33
CA GLY A 142 -24.61 -0.89 4.06
C GLY A 142 -24.04 -0.11 2.86
N ARG A 143 -22.99 0.68 3.03
CA ARG A 143 -22.36 1.47 1.95
C ARG A 143 -21.11 0.79 1.43
N LYS A 144 -20.94 0.77 0.10
CA LYS A 144 -19.70 0.29 -0.54
C LYS A 144 -18.56 1.27 -0.27
N VAL A 145 -17.43 0.73 0.19
CA VAL A 145 -16.22 1.50 0.50
C VAL A 145 -14.98 0.74 0.03
N LEU A 146 -13.90 1.46 -0.26
CA LEU A 146 -12.58 0.87 -0.38
C LEU A 146 -11.83 1.04 0.94
N ILE A 147 -11.01 0.07 1.28
CA ILE A 147 -10.19 0.09 2.50
C ILE A 147 -8.77 -0.25 2.09
N ASP A 148 -7.83 0.57 2.55
CA ASP A 148 -6.39 0.38 2.37
C ASP A 148 -5.75 0.23 3.76
N PHE A 149 -5.07 -0.89 4.00
CA PHE A 149 -4.43 -1.18 5.28
C PHE A 149 -2.97 -0.78 5.24
N LYS A 150 -2.54 -0.08 6.27
CA LYS A 150 -1.14 0.32 6.45
C LYS A 150 -0.62 -0.16 7.80
N THR A 151 0.61 -0.66 7.83
CA THR A 151 1.26 -1.07 9.07
C THR A 151 2.38 -0.10 9.39
N SER A 152 2.31 0.54 10.54
CA SER A 152 3.35 1.43 11.08
C SER A 152 3.48 1.23 12.58
N LYS A 153 4.52 1.80 13.20
CA LYS A 153 4.77 1.59 14.64
C LYS A 153 3.57 2.04 15.51
N ASP A 154 2.94 3.14 15.13
CA ASP A 154 1.85 3.81 15.86
C ASP A 154 0.52 3.84 15.08
N GLY A 155 0.44 3.14 13.95
CA GLY A 155 -0.73 3.18 13.06
C GLY A 155 -0.82 4.45 12.22
N ALA A 156 0.25 5.27 12.13
CA ALA A 156 0.22 6.52 11.38
C ALA A 156 -0.12 6.31 9.89
N VAL A 157 -0.94 7.24 9.37
CA VAL A 157 -1.38 7.31 7.98
C VAL A 157 -0.67 8.47 7.30
N TYR A 158 -0.22 8.27 6.05
CA TYR A 158 0.51 9.24 5.26
C TYR A 158 -0.27 9.68 4.03
N ASP A 159 -0.01 10.90 3.55
CA ASP A 159 -0.75 11.57 2.46
C ASP A 159 -0.84 10.74 1.17
N GLU A 160 0.19 9.96 0.85
CA GLU A 160 0.16 9.14 -0.37
C GLU A 160 -0.93 8.06 -0.36
N ALA A 161 -1.38 7.61 0.81
CA ALA A 161 -2.48 6.66 0.91
C ALA A 161 -3.81 7.29 0.46
N HIS A 162 -4.02 8.59 0.70
CA HIS A 162 -5.17 9.33 0.20
C HIS A 162 -5.19 9.37 -1.33
N LEU A 163 -4.04 9.64 -1.97
CA LEU A 163 -3.91 9.67 -3.42
C LEU A 163 -3.98 8.27 -4.04
N GLN A 164 -3.47 7.25 -3.36
CA GLN A 164 -3.62 5.85 -3.77
C GLN A 164 -5.11 5.47 -3.84
N LEU A 165 -5.86 5.76 -2.80
CA LEU A 165 -7.30 5.52 -2.76
C LEU A 165 -8.08 6.40 -3.73
N SER A 166 -7.63 7.64 -4.01
CA SER A 166 -8.24 8.48 -5.04
C SER A 166 -8.22 7.79 -6.41
N ALA A 167 -7.06 7.22 -6.79
CA ALA A 167 -6.93 6.48 -8.04
C ALA A 167 -7.77 5.20 -8.05
N TYR A 168 -7.82 4.47 -6.95
CA TYR A 168 -8.61 3.22 -6.87
C TYR A 168 -10.11 3.50 -6.87
N CYS A 169 -10.55 4.54 -6.18
CA CYS A 169 -11.96 4.95 -6.16
C CYS A 169 -12.44 5.34 -7.55
N GLU A 170 -11.63 6.09 -8.32
CA GLU A 170 -11.95 6.44 -9.69
C GLU A 170 -12.06 5.19 -10.58
N ALA A 171 -11.11 4.27 -10.50
CA ALA A 171 -11.13 3.03 -11.28
C ALA A 171 -12.32 2.10 -10.94
N GLU A 172 -12.80 2.11 -9.69
CA GLU A 172 -13.91 1.26 -9.20
C GLU A 172 -15.28 1.96 -9.18
N GLY A 173 -15.34 3.25 -9.50
CA GLY A 173 -16.58 4.05 -9.40
C GLY A 173 -17.09 4.16 -7.96
N THR A 174 -16.19 4.10 -6.96
CA THR A 174 -16.52 4.19 -5.53
C THR A 174 -16.18 5.58 -5.03
N LYS A 175 -17.07 6.20 -4.23
CA LYS A 175 -16.92 7.60 -3.78
C LYS A 175 -16.44 7.71 -2.32
N LYS A 176 -16.24 6.61 -1.64
CA LYS A 176 -15.84 6.58 -0.22
C LYS A 176 -14.79 5.52 0.04
N ALA A 177 -13.75 5.93 0.75
CA ALA A 177 -12.67 5.02 1.11
C ALA A 177 -12.11 5.38 2.50
N PHE A 178 -11.49 4.39 3.13
CA PHE A 178 -10.84 4.53 4.42
C PHE A 178 -9.42 3.99 4.38
N ILE A 179 -8.53 4.65 5.10
CA ILE A 179 -7.20 4.16 5.40
C ILE A 179 -7.24 3.65 6.84
N VAL A 180 -6.82 2.42 7.02
CA VAL A 180 -6.75 1.80 8.34
C VAL A 180 -5.28 1.57 8.70
N GLY A 181 -4.76 2.43 9.55
CA GLY A 181 -3.41 2.31 10.08
C GLY A 181 -3.40 1.33 11.25
N LEU A 182 -2.67 0.23 11.10
CA LEU A 182 -2.51 -0.79 12.14
C LEU A 182 -1.20 -0.56 12.89
N GLY A 183 -1.26 -0.44 14.20
CA GLY A 183 -0.12 -0.18 15.09
C GLY A 183 0.44 -1.44 15.74
N GLU A 184 1.74 -1.41 16.02
CA GLU A 184 2.45 -2.48 16.74
C GLU A 184 1.91 -2.69 18.17
N ASN A 185 1.31 -1.64 18.74
CA ASN A 185 0.76 -1.63 20.10
C ASN A 185 -0.68 -2.16 20.19
N GLY A 186 -1.23 -2.76 19.14
CA GLY A 186 -2.61 -3.27 19.11
C GLY A 186 -3.68 -2.18 18.90
N ASN A 187 -3.28 -0.93 18.63
CA ASN A 187 -4.21 0.15 18.32
C ASN A 187 -4.27 0.38 16.80
N TYR A 188 -5.39 0.95 16.35
CA TYR A 188 -5.58 1.34 14.96
C TYR A 188 -5.98 2.80 14.83
N GLN A 189 -5.73 3.36 13.66
CA GLN A 189 -6.34 4.61 13.20
C GLN A 189 -7.30 4.28 12.05
N HIS A 190 -8.49 4.90 12.04
CA HIS A 190 -9.46 4.77 10.95
C HIS A 190 -9.74 6.15 10.40
N VAL A 191 -9.21 6.42 9.21
CA VAL A 191 -9.23 7.75 8.60
C VAL A 191 -10.01 7.69 7.30
N GLU A 192 -11.01 8.55 7.13
CA GLU A 192 -11.69 8.72 5.85
C GLU A 192 -10.71 9.35 4.84
N ALA A 193 -10.56 8.72 3.68
CA ALA A 193 -9.64 9.20 2.66
C ALA A 193 -10.13 10.52 2.05
N GLN A 194 -9.23 11.50 1.99
CA GLN A 194 -9.47 12.74 1.25
C GLN A 194 -9.19 12.47 -0.24
N LEU A 195 -10.25 12.18 -0.99
CA LEU A 195 -10.14 11.82 -2.40
C LEU A 195 -9.84 13.06 -3.25
N ASN A 196 -8.71 13.04 -3.93
CA ASN A 196 -8.29 14.09 -4.85
C ASN A 196 -7.63 13.51 -6.10
N PHE A 197 -8.47 13.09 -7.05
CA PHE A 197 -8.02 12.43 -8.27
C PHE A 197 -7.16 13.33 -9.17
N ASP A 198 -7.46 14.64 -9.22
CA ASP A 198 -6.70 15.60 -10.03
C ASP A 198 -5.25 15.72 -9.55
N VAL A 199 -5.01 15.64 -8.23
CA VAL A 199 -3.65 15.62 -7.66
C VAL A 199 -2.93 14.34 -8.03
N PHE A 200 -3.62 13.18 -8.03
CA PHE A 200 -3.04 11.94 -8.54
C PHE A 200 -2.67 12.05 -10.02
N LEU A 201 -3.53 12.64 -10.86
CA LEU A 201 -3.25 12.85 -12.29
C LEU A 201 -2.06 13.81 -12.50
N ALA A 202 -1.93 14.85 -11.69
CA ALA A 202 -0.76 15.74 -11.74
C ALA A 202 0.53 14.97 -11.42
N ALA A 203 0.54 14.14 -10.38
CA ALA A 203 1.66 13.26 -10.06
C ALA A 203 1.97 12.29 -11.22
N LYS A 204 0.93 11.73 -11.86
CA LYS A 204 1.07 10.85 -13.02
C LYS A 204 1.72 11.56 -14.21
N LYS A 205 1.34 12.79 -14.51
CA LYS A 205 1.97 13.61 -15.57
C LYS A 205 3.46 13.83 -15.31
N ILE A 206 3.84 14.14 -14.07
CA ILE A 206 5.25 14.28 -13.67
C ILE A 206 5.99 12.95 -13.84
N TRP A 207 5.37 11.86 -13.41
CA TRP A 207 5.93 10.52 -13.55
C TRP A 207 6.14 10.15 -15.03
N GLU A 208 5.18 10.38 -15.90
CA GLU A 208 5.26 10.13 -17.35
C GLU A 208 6.39 10.94 -18.00
N PHE A 209 6.50 12.22 -17.67
CA PHE A 209 7.60 13.06 -18.16
C PHE A 209 8.96 12.51 -17.75
N LYS A 210 9.13 12.07 -16.51
CA LYS A 210 10.39 11.49 -16.01
C LYS A 210 10.72 10.16 -16.68
N ASN A 211 9.73 9.38 -17.09
CA ASN A 211 9.88 8.04 -17.64
C ASN A 211 9.60 7.96 -19.15
N ARG A 212 9.49 9.08 -19.86
CA ARG A 212 9.05 9.17 -21.26
C ARG A 212 9.79 8.21 -22.21
N LYS A 213 11.12 8.10 -22.07
CA LYS A 213 11.92 7.19 -22.91
C LYS A 213 11.55 5.71 -22.71
N GLN A 214 11.29 5.32 -21.46
CA GLN A 214 10.83 3.97 -21.16
C GLN A 214 9.42 3.72 -21.69
N LEU A 215 8.55 4.71 -21.58
CA LEU A 215 7.17 4.63 -22.07
C LEU A 215 7.12 4.45 -23.61
N GLU A 216 7.93 5.20 -24.34
CA GLU A 216 8.09 5.04 -25.79
C GLU A 216 8.51 3.60 -26.16
N THR A 217 9.48 3.02 -25.42
CA THR A 217 9.93 1.63 -25.65
C THR A 217 8.83 0.61 -25.36
N LEU A 218 7.90 0.92 -24.43
CA LEU A 218 6.81 0.02 -24.04
C LEU A 218 5.57 0.16 -24.93
N GLY A 219 5.51 1.14 -25.84
CA GLY A 219 4.32 1.44 -26.64
C GLY A 219 3.15 1.96 -25.78
N TYR A 220 3.46 2.70 -24.70
CA TYR A 220 2.52 3.19 -23.71
C TYR A 220 1.60 4.30 -24.23
#